data_58fc02aded914125249a765f125cb654
#
_entry.id   58fc02aded914125249a765f125cb654
#
_cell.length_a   1.000
_cell.length_b   1.000
_cell.length_c   1.000
_cell.angle_alpha   90.00
_cell.angle_beta   90.00
_cell.angle_gamma   90.00
#
_symmetry.space_group_name_H-M   'P 1'
#
loop_
_entity.id
_entity.type
_entity.pdbx_description
1 polymer ?
#
loop_
_entity_poly.entity_id
_entity_poly.type
_entity_poly.pdbx_seq_one_letter_code
_entity_poly.pdbx_strand_id
1 'polypeptide(L)'
;THLWKVICLDLDSGEMLWDKDVHKGKPKSSIHLKNSYASETPVTDGELVYCYFGSLGLYAMDFEGKVVWSHKVPAYPTRYGWGTASSPILHKDRVYLVNDNEEKSYLIALDKKTGEEIWKTSRDEKSNWSNPYIWENKLRTEIIVPGSGRTRSYDLDGKELWSFKGMSSITIATPYAHDGLLYLSSGYVGDSKRPLYAIRPGAKGDISVTSKETSNDFIAWSNWKAAPYNPSTLLYRDQIYVLLDRGYLSTLNPKTGTTIYGKQRLPGSTGFSASPWAYHGKIFCFNEDGGTNVCEAGKSFKLLHTNQLAEDDMGMATPAIAGKNLLIRTSARIYCIRK
;
A
#
# COMPACT_ATOMS: atom_id res chain seq x y z
N THR A 1 -1.23 -29.07 1.64
CA THR A 1 0.14 -28.55 1.74
C THR A 1 0.31 -27.45 0.71
N HIS A 2 0.85 -26.29 1.13
CA HIS A 2 1.18 -25.15 0.27
C HIS A 2 2.69 -25.06 0.10
N LEU A 3 3.10 -24.49 -1.02
CA LEU A 3 4.47 -24.08 -1.31
C LEU A 3 4.49 -22.56 -1.40
N TRP A 4 5.37 -21.92 -0.64
CA TRP A 4 5.68 -20.52 -0.79
C TRP A 4 6.91 -20.39 -1.65
N LYS A 5 6.76 -19.67 -2.76
CA LYS A 5 7.77 -19.59 -3.80
C LYS A 5 8.16 -18.14 -4.09
N VAL A 6 9.41 -17.96 -4.44
CA VAL A 6 9.88 -16.75 -5.12
C VAL A 6 10.29 -17.16 -6.53
N ILE A 7 9.78 -16.43 -7.51
CA ILE A 7 10.01 -16.71 -8.93
C ILE A 7 10.67 -15.48 -9.55
N CYS A 8 11.73 -15.69 -10.30
CA CYS A 8 12.40 -14.66 -11.08
C CYS A 8 12.16 -14.92 -12.56
N LEU A 9 11.72 -13.87 -13.25
CA LEU A 9 11.50 -13.89 -14.69
C LEU A 9 12.46 -12.88 -15.34
N ASP A 10 12.95 -13.23 -16.52
CA ASP A 10 13.63 -12.28 -17.38
C ASP A 10 12.64 -11.22 -17.86
N LEU A 11 12.98 -9.95 -17.72
CA LEU A 11 12.06 -8.85 -18.04
C LEU A 11 11.80 -8.72 -19.54
N ASP A 12 12.78 -9.10 -20.37
CA ASP A 12 12.70 -8.93 -21.82
C ASP A 12 12.04 -10.12 -22.53
N SER A 13 12.35 -11.33 -22.13
CA SER A 13 11.81 -12.54 -22.72
C SER A 13 10.56 -13.09 -22.01
N GLY A 14 10.41 -12.80 -20.70
CA GLY A 14 9.41 -13.40 -19.83
C GLY A 14 9.76 -14.83 -19.39
N GLU A 15 10.94 -15.34 -19.76
CA GLU A 15 11.39 -16.68 -19.38
C GLU A 15 11.67 -16.76 -17.88
N MET A 16 11.39 -17.93 -17.32
CA MET A 16 11.68 -18.19 -15.92
C MET A 16 13.18 -18.44 -15.73
N LEU A 17 13.86 -17.51 -15.04
CA LEU A 17 15.27 -17.67 -14.71
C LEU A 17 15.45 -18.67 -13.57
N TRP A 18 14.61 -18.60 -12.55
CA TRP A 18 14.58 -19.56 -11.45
C TRP A 18 13.25 -19.51 -10.69
N ASP A 19 12.96 -20.60 -9.98
CA ASP A 19 11.82 -20.83 -9.10
C ASP A 19 12.34 -21.47 -7.80
N LYS A 20 12.18 -20.80 -6.66
CA LYS A 20 12.70 -21.25 -5.36
C LYS A 20 11.60 -21.44 -4.34
N ASP A 21 11.53 -22.62 -3.75
CA ASP A 21 10.71 -22.91 -2.59
C ASP A 21 11.36 -22.31 -1.34
N VAL A 22 10.71 -21.35 -0.69
CA VAL A 22 11.18 -20.79 0.59
C VAL A 22 10.54 -21.46 1.80
N HIS A 23 9.34 -22.01 1.62
CA HIS A 23 8.66 -22.79 2.67
C HIS A 23 7.66 -23.80 2.07
N LYS A 24 7.54 -24.95 2.72
CA LYS A 24 6.52 -25.97 2.43
C LYS A 24 5.79 -26.33 3.71
N GLY A 25 4.47 -26.22 3.73
CA GLY A 25 3.71 -26.52 4.94
C GLY A 25 2.21 -26.30 4.82
N LYS A 26 1.52 -26.42 5.93
CA LYS A 26 0.11 -26.02 6.07
C LYS A 26 0.07 -24.56 6.50
N PRO A 27 -0.76 -23.70 5.86
CA PRO A 27 -0.97 -22.34 6.34
C PRO A 27 -1.40 -22.31 7.79
N LYS A 28 -0.84 -21.36 8.56
CA LYS A 28 -1.12 -21.21 9.99
C LYS A 28 -2.24 -20.25 10.31
N SER A 29 -2.74 -19.53 9.30
CA SER A 29 -3.83 -18.55 9.41
C SER A 29 -4.79 -18.71 8.25
N SER A 30 -6.03 -18.26 8.40
CA SER A 30 -6.98 -18.09 7.29
C SER A 30 -6.66 -16.83 6.50
N ILE A 31 -7.21 -16.75 5.29
CA ILE A 31 -7.16 -15.56 4.43
C ILE A 31 -8.55 -15.28 3.85
N HIS A 32 -8.80 -14.05 3.42
CA HIS A 32 -9.97 -13.68 2.64
C HIS A 32 -9.93 -14.36 1.26
N LEU A 33 -11.09 -14.65 0.65
CA LEU A 33 -11.17 -15.33 -0.66
C LEU A 33 -10.41 -14.60 -1.78
N LYS A 34 -10.30 -13.27 -1.69
CA LYS A 34 -9.55 -12.42 -2.62
C LYS A 34 -8.11 -12.17 -2.18
N ASN A 35 -7.65 -12.73 -1.07
CA ASN A 35 -6.28 -12.59 -0.58
C ASN A 35 -5.46 -13.84 -0.93
N SER A 36 -4.14 -13.76 -0.78
CA SER A 36 -3.21 -14.88 -0.92
C SER A 36 -2.29 -14.94 0.30
N TYR A 37 -1.53 -16.02 0.44
CA TYR A 37 -0.46 -16.12 1.44
C TYR A 37 0.85 -15.47 0.98
N ALA A 38 0.81 -14.67 -0.09
CA ALA A 38 1.92 -13.95 -0.69
C ALA A 38 1.40 -12.64 -1.33
N SER A 39 0.67 -11.83 -0.56
CA SER A 39 0.10 -10.56 -1.01
C SER A 39 1.03 -9.38 -0.82
N GLU A 40 2.03 -9.53 0.05
CA GLU A 40 3.03 -8.53 0.32
C GLU A 40 3.95 -8.33 -0.89
N THR A 41 4.25 -7.10 -1.23
CA THR A 41 5.16 -6.75 -2.33
C THR A 41 6.61 -6.86 -1.86
N PRO A 42 7.48 -7.63 -2.53
CA PRO A 42 8.91 -7.64 -2.25
C PRO A 42 9.56 -6.27 -2.47
N VAL A 43 10.63 -6.01 -1.73
CA VAL A 43 11.47 -4.81 -1.93
C VAL A 43 12.92 -5.22 -2.19
N THR A 44 13.69 -4.36 -2.85
CA THR A 44 15.10 -4.62 -3.15
C THR A 44 15.95 -3.37 -2.94
N ASP A 45 17.20 -3.55 -2.54
CA ASP A 45 18.22 -2.50 -2.46
C ASP A 45 19.24 -2.57 -3.61
N GLY A 46 19.03 -3.49 -4.57
CA GLY A 46 19.95 -3.74 -5.68
C GLY A 46 21.01 -4.80 -5.39
N GLU A 47 21.11 -5.29 -4.14
CA GLU A 47 22.00 -6.39 -3.73
C GLU A 47 21.18 -7.63 -3.33
N LEU A 48 20.11 -7.42 -2.58
CA LEU A 48 19.18 -8.47 -2.12
C LEU A 48 17.74 -8.14 -2.47
N VAL A 49 16.90 -9.17 -2.52
CA VAL A 49 15.44 -9.08 -2.59
C VAL A 49 14.86 -9.56 -1.26
N TYR A 50 14.00 -8.75 -0.67
CA TYR A 50 13.38 -9.01 0.64
C TYR A 50 11.92 -9.39 0.42
N CYS A 51 11.62 -10.68 0.57
CA CYS A 51 10.30 -11.26 0.38
C CYS A 51 9.65 -11.55 1.74
N TYR A 52 8.59 -10.83 2.06
CA TYR A 52 7.84 -11.01 3.30
C TYR A 52 6.58 -11.86 3.04
N PHE A 53 6.38 -12.83 3.90
CA PHE A 53 5.18 -13.67 3.95
C PHE A 53 4.62 -13.58 5.37
N GLY A 54 3.60 -12.79 5.59
CA GLY A 54 3.15 -12.26 6.86
C GLY A 54 2.97 -13.22 8.04
N SER A 55 2.69 -14.51 7.78
CA SER A 55 2.55 -15.54 8.82
C SER A 55 3.72 -16.53 8.88
N LEU A 56 4.78 -16.29 8.11
CA LEU A 56 5.97 -17.13 8.05
C LEU A 56 7.23 -16.37 8.43
N GLY A 57 7.46 -15.24 7.78
CA GLY A 57 8.65 -14.44 8.00
C GLY A 57 9.12 -13.65 6.79
N LEU A 58 10.23 -12.95 6.98
CA LEU A 58 10.96 -12.23 5.95
C LEU A 58 12.16 -13.05 5.50
N TYR A 59 12.34 -13.16 4.20
CA TYR A 59 13.46 -13.85 3.55
C TYR A 59 14.22 -12.86 2.70
N ALA A 60 15.52 -12.71 2.96
CA ALA A 60 16.43 -11.98 2.09
C ALA A 60 17.14 -12.96 1.16
N MET A 61 17.04 -12.71 -0.13
CA MET A 61 17.58 -13.59 -1.18
C MET A 61 18.50 -12.79 -2.09
N ASP A 62 19.57 -13.44 -2.57
CA ASP A 62 20.38 -12.89 -3.67
C ASP A 62 19.63 -13.01 -5.02
N PHE A 63 20.22 -12.46 -6.08
CA PHE A 63 19.60 -12.50 -7.41
C PHE A 63 19.67 -13.88 -8.09
N GLU A 64 20.42 -14.82 -7.54
CA GLU A 64 20.44 -16.25 -7.93
C GLU A 64 19.37 -17.07 -7.21
N GLY A 65 18.61 -16.44 -6.31
CA GLY A 65 17.51 -17.05 -5.57
C GLY A 65 17.95 -17.86 -4.35
N LYS A 66 19.18 -17.64 -3.84
CA LYS A 66 19.65 -18.24 -2.59
C LYS A 66 19.21 -17.40 -1.41
N VAL A 67 18.63 -18.04 -0.41
CA VAL A 67 18.32 -17.38 0.86
C VAL A 67 19.61 -17.05 1.61
N VAL A 68 19.86 -15.76 1.84
CA VAL A 68 21.03 -15.26 2.60
C VAL A 68 20.74 -15.31 4.09
N TRP A 69 19.55 -14.81 4.47
CA TRP A 69 19.05 -14.89 5.84
C TRP A 69 17.51 -14.92 5.85
N SER A 70 16.96 -15.31 6.99
CA SER A 70 15.50 -15.22 7.21
C SER A 70 15.19 -14.83 8.65
N HIS A 71 14.14 -14.04 8.82
CA HIS A 71 13.58 -13.65 10.12
C HIS A 71 12.17 -14.21 10.27
N LYS A 72 11.95 -15.08 11.27
CA LYS A 72 10.65 -15.71 11.51
C LYS A 72 9.67 -14.72 12.11
N VAL A 73 8.44 -14.71 11.59
CA VAL A 73 7.32 -13.95 12.13
C VAL A 73 6.24 -14.91 12.60
N PRO A 74 5.79 -14.81 13.86
CA PRO A 74 4.69 -15.62 14.34
C PRO A 74 3.39 -15.36 13.56
N ALA A 75 2.59 -16.40 13.38
CA ALA A 75 1.25 -16.26 12.84
C ALA A 75 0.31 -15.80 13.94
N TYR A 76 -0.27 -14.63 13.77
CA TYR A 76 -1.29 -14.07 14.64
C TYR A 76 -2.65 -14.04 13.93
N PRO A 77 -3.76 -14.13 14.68
CA PRO A 77 -5.09 -13.90 14.13
C PRO A 77 -5.20 -12.49 13.54
N THR A 78 -5.83 -12.41 12.38
CA THR A 78 -6.20 -11.13 11.76
C THR A 78 -7.72 -10.95 11.82
N ARG A 79 -8.16 -9.71 11.80
CA ARG A 79 -9.58 -9.35 11.81
C ARG A 79 -10.33 -10.11 10.72
N TYR A 80 -11.42 -10.77 11.08
CA TYR A 80 -12.21 -11.63 10.21
C TYR A 80 -11.42 -12.79 9.56
N GLY A 81 -10.21 -13.06 9.99
CA GLY A 81 -9.35 -14.06 9.35
C GLY A 81 -8.92 -13.68 7.93
N TRP A 82 -8.79 -12.40 7.62
CA TRP A 82 -8.51 -11.93 6.26
C TRP A 82 -7.05 -12.06 5.82
N GLY A 83 -6.16 -12.41 6.73
CA GLY A 83 -4.73 -12.56 6.44
C GLY A 83 -4.00 -11.22 6.46
N THR A 84 -2.75 -11.23 5.99
CA THR A 84 -1.83 -10.09 5.99
C THR A 84 -1.67 -9.50 4.58
N ALA A 85 -1.18 -8.26 4.47
CA ALA A 85 -0.82 -7.64 3.19
C ALA A 85 0.13 -6.44 3.34
N SER A 86 0.51 -6.05 4.58
CA SER A 86 1.46 -4.95 4.78
C SER A 86 2.85 -5.37 4.29
N SER A 87 3.38 -4.65 3.30
CA SER A 87 4.67 -4.94 2.68
C SER A 87 5.83 -4.36 3.49
N PRO A 88 7.05 -4.96 3.41
CA PRO A 88 8.24 -4.38 4.01
C PRO A 88 8.64 -3.08 3.31
N ILE A 89 9.37 -2.22 4.02
CA ILE A 89 10.04 -1.07 3.43
C ILE A 89 11.51 -1.04 3.80
N LEU A 90 12.32 -0.47 2.91
CA LEU A 90 13.75 -0.28 3.10
C LEU A 90 14.07 1.20 3.34
N HIS A 91 14.96 1.46 4.27
CA HIS A 91 15.59 2.77 4.41
C HIS A 91 16.99 2.61 4.99
N LYS A 92 18.01 3.09 4.25
CA LYS A 92 19.42 2.95 4.61
C LYS A 92 19.85 1.50 4.84
N ASP A 93 20.22 1.16 6.06
CA ASP A 93 20.71 -0.14 6.50
C ASP A 93 19.62 -1.04 7.11
N ARG A 94 18.35 -0.62 7.06
CA ARG A 94 17.25 -1.28 7.77
C ARG A 94 16.10 -1.69 6.87
N VAL A 95 15.48 -2.82 7.24
CA VAL A 95 14.16 -3.25 6.76
C VAL A 95 13.16 -3.06 7.88
N TYR A 96 12.04 -2.42 7.59
CA TYR A 96 10.96 -2.22 8.55
C TYR A 96 9.75 -3.07 8.19
N LEU A 97 9.16 -3.72 9.19
CA LEU A 97 7.93 -4.49 9.08
C LEU A 97 6.90 -3.98 10.09
N VAL A 98 5.66 -3.86 9.65
CA VAL A 98 4.50 -3.69 10.52
C VAL A 98 3.76 -5.02 10.59
N ASN A 99 3.48 -5.49 11.78
CA ASN A 99 2.64 -6.66 12.02
C ASN A 99 1.51 -6.26 12.97
N ASP A 100 0.49 -5.59 12.42
CA ASP A 100 -0.73 -5.23 13.16
C ASP A 100 -1.73 -6.40 13.06
N ASN A 101 -2.16 -6.90 14.21
CA ASN A 101 -2.96 -8.11 14.35
C ASN A 101 -3.90 -8.02 15.57
N GLU A 102 -4.67 -9.07 15.85
CA GLU A 102 -5.63 -9.04 16.95
C GLU A 102 -5.03 -9.32 18.34
N GLU A 103 -3.74 -9.71 18.43
CA GLU A 103 -3.11 -10.11 19.68
C GLU A 103 -1.92 -9.21 20.08
N LYS A 104 -0.86 -9.18 19.27
CA LYS A 104 0.43 -8.54 19.58
C LYS A 104 0.95 -7.74 18.39
N SER A 105 0.41 -6.56 18.21
CA SER A 105 0.83 -5.65 17.14
C SER A 105 2.17 -4.99 17.43
N TYR A 106 3.01 -4.84 16.42
CA TYR A 106 4.32 -4.22 16.54
C TYR A 106 4.83 -3.63 15.23
N LEU A 107 5.77 -2.69 15.36
CA LEU A 107 6.69 -2.24 14.33
C LEU A 107 8.08 -2.75 14.69
N ILE A 108 8.82 -3.29 13.72
CA ILE A 108 10.16 -3.84 13.92
C ILE A 108 11.12 -3.30 12.86
N ALA A 109 12.35 -3.01 13.27
CA ALA A 109 13.47 -2.74 12.38
C ALA A 109 14.46 -3.88 12.46
N LEU A 110 14.86 -4.39 11.29
CA LEU A 110 15.87 -5.41 11.13
C LEU A 110 17.07 -4.83 10.38
N ASP A 111 18.26 -5.27 10.72
CA ASP A 111 19.45 -5.05 9.89
C ASP A 111 19.25 -5.74 8.52
N LYS A 112 19.38 -5.00 7.44
CA LYS A 112 19.08 -5.52 6.10
C LYS A 112 20.09 -6.57 5.62
N LYS A 113 21.31 -6.63 6.18
CA LYS A 113 22.35 -7.58 5.80
C LYS A 113 22.30 -8.88 6.56
N THR A 114 21.89 -8.83 7.83
CA THR A 114 21.91 -9.98 8.74
C THR A 114 20.53 -10.50 9.12
N GLY A 115 19.48 -9.67 9.04
CA GLY A 115 18.13 -9.99 9.51
C GLY A 115 17.98 -9.94 11.02
N GLU A 116 18.99 -9.47 11.75
CA GLU A 116 18.94 -9.30 13.19
C GLU A 116 18.03 -8.14 13.59
N GLU A 117 17.32 -8.31 14.71
CA GLU A 117 16.44 -7.29 15.26
C GLU A 117 17.27 -6.14 15.82
N ILE A 118 17.11 -4.93 15.28
CA ILE A 118 17.72 -3.71 15.82
C ILE A 118 16.85 -3.19 16.97
N TRP A 119 15.54 -3.10 16.74
CA TRP A 119 14.56 -2.74 17.76
C TRP A 119 13.16 -3.23 17.36
N LYS A 120 12.29 -3.33 18.36
CA LYS A 120 10.89 -3.69 18.22
C LYS A 120 10.02 -2.84 19.13
N THR A 121 9.07 -2.12 18.56
CA THR A 121 8.13 -1.28 19.30
C THR A 121 6.74 -1.90 19.28
N SER A 122 6.18 -2.18 20.45
CA SER A 122 4.80 -2.65 20.59
C SER A 122 3.83 -1.56 20.19
N ARG A 123 2.74 -1.95 19.53
CA ARG A 123 1.68 -1.07 19.08
C ARG A 123 0.36 -1.47 19.71
N ASP A 124 -0.37 -0.52 20.25
CA ASP A 124 -1.77 -0.71 20.66
C ASP A 124 -2.64 -0.48 19.42
N GLU A 125 -2.65 -1.45 18.53
CA GLU A 125 -3.43 -1.46 17.28
C GLU A 125 -4.04 -2.83 17.04
N LYS A 126 -5.10 -2.83 16.24
CA LYS A 126 -5.72 -4.03 15.67
C LYS A 126 -5.30 -4.20 14.23
N SER A 127 -5.73 -5.29 13.59
CA SER A 127 -5.37 -5.63 12.21
C SER A 127 -5.46 -4.45 11.25
N ASN A 128 -4.41 -4.27 10.50
CA ASN A 128 -4.20 -3.19 9.56
C ASN A 128 -3.41 -3.74 8.35
N TRP A 129 -3.69 -3.25 7.17
CA TRP A 129 -3.13 -3.75 5.92
C TRP A 129 -2.31 -2.70 5.17
N SER A 130 -2.23 -1.48 5.70
CA SER A 130 -1.46 -0.40 5.11
C SER A 130 0.05 -0.66 5.25
N ASN A 131 0.81 -0.28 4.23
CA ASN A 131 2.26 -0.30 4.31
C ASN A 131 2.77 0.84 5.20
N PRO A 132 3.86 0.64 5.94
CA PRO A 132 4.60 1.75 6.51
C PRO A 132 5.18 2.64 5.40
N TYR A 133 5.48 3.89 5.72
CA TYR A 133 6.03 4.85 4.76
C TYR A 133 7.16 5.66 5.40
N ILE A 134 8.29 5.81 4.72
CA ILE A 134 9.37 6.70 5.15
C ILE A 134 9.09 8.10 4.64
N TRP A 135 8.85 9.02 5.55
CA TRP A 135 8.65 10.42 5.24
C TRP A 135 9.91 11.22 5.54
N GLU A 136 10.71 11.45 4.52
CA GLU A 136 11.81 12.40 4.57
C GLU A 136 11.26 13.81 4.33
N ASN A 137 11.26 14.63 5.35
CA ASN A 137 10.80 16.00 5.28
C ASN A 137 11.91 16.97 5.72
N LYS A 138 11.70 18.27 5.52
CA LYS A 138 12.70 19.30 5.80
C LYS A 138 13.20 19.36 7.27
N LEU A 139 12.50 18.72 8.20
CA LEU A 139 12.83 18.76 9.63
C LEU A 139 13.45 17.45 10.12
N ARG A 140 13.00 16.30 9.59
CA ARG A 140 13.46 14.98 10.02
C ARG A 140 12.95 13.87 9.11
N THR A 141 13.48 12.67 9.28
CA THR A 141 12.94 11.43 8.68
C THR A 141 12.03 10.73 9.70
N GLU A 142 10.87 10.28 9.26
CA GLU A 142 9.84 9.66 10.08
C GLU A 142 9.35 8.36 9.44
N ILE A 143 8.99 7.39 10.28
CA ILE A 143 8.29 6.16 9.86
C ILE A 143 6.81 6.36 10.15
N ILE A 144 6.01 6.48 9.11
CA ILE A 144 4.57 6.67 9.22
C ILE A 144 3.88 5.31 9.15
N VAL A 145 3.09 5.00 10.16
CA VAL A 145 2.36 3.74 10.24
C VAL A 145 0.87 4.04 10.47
N PRO A 146 0.04 3.95 9.41
CA PRO A 146 -1.41 4.08 9.56
C PRO A 146 -1.96 2.99 10.48
N GLY A 147 -3.03 3.31 11.18
CA GLY A 147 -3.74 2.38 12.04
C GLY A 147 -5.19 2.80 12.23
N SER A 148 -6.08 1.85 12.47
CA SER A 148 -7.51 2.11 12.65
C SER A 148 -7.82 2.78 13.98
N GLY A 149 -7.10 2.45 15.03
CA GLY A 149 -7.17 3.11 16.34
C GLY A 149 -6.42 4.43 16.35
N ARG A 150 -5.17 4.39 15.90
CA ARG A 150 -4.29 5.57 15.73
C ARG A 150 -3.31 5.39 14.59
N THR A 151 -3.21 6.38 13.72
CA THR A 151 -2.02 6.55 12.89
C THR A 151 -0.90 7.08 13.76
N ARG A 152 0.30 6.54 13.63
CA ARG A 152 1.48 6.94 14.41
C ARG A 152 2.66 7.23 13.51
N SER A 153 3.46 8.21 13.93
CA SER A 153 4.78 8.46 13.40
C SER A 153 5.84 8.09 14.41
N TYR A 154 6.91 7.48 13.94
CA TYR A 154 8.06 7.10 14.74
C TYR A 154 9.35 7.72 14.17
N ASP A 155 10.34 7.94 15.01
CA ASP A 155 11.71 8.18 14.54
C ASP A 155 12.34 6.84 14.05
N LEU A 156 13.56 6.91 13.52
CA LEU A 156 14.24 5.73 13.00
C LEU A 156 14.67 4.74 14.11
N ASP A 157 14.59 5.13 15.37
CA ASP A 157 14.89 4.29 16.53
C ASP A 157 13.63 3.73 17.21
N GLY A 158 12.46 3.92 16.57
CA GLY A 158 11.18 3.32 16.96
C GLY A 158 10.43 4.07 18.07
N LYS A 159 10.86 5.29 18.42
CA LYS A 159 10.17 6.14 19.37
C LYS A 159 9.02 6.89 18.70
N GLU A 160 7.81 6.84 19.29
CA GLU A 160 6.65 7.59 18.79
C GLU A 160 6.90 9.11 18.89
N LEU A 161 6.68 9.82 17.78
CA LEU A 161 6.82 11.26 17.66
C LEU A 161 5.47 11.98 17.77
N TRP A 162 4.48 11.45 17.08
CA TRP A 162 3.10 11.95 17.10
C TRP A 162 2.12 10.86 16.70
N SER A 163 0.87 11.07 17.04
CA SER A 163 -0.24 10.21 16.63
C SER A 163 -1.54 10.98 16.47
N PHE A 164 -2.50 10.39 15.75
CA PHE A 164 -3.86 10.92 15.70
C PHE A 164 -4.89 9.79 15.53
N LYS A 165 -6.11 10.07 15.98
CA LYS A 165 -7.31 9.25 15.79
C LYS A 165 -8.15 9.77 14.62
N GLY A 166 -8.98 8.92 14.05
CA GLY A 166 -9.99 9.35 13.07
C GLY A 166 -9.89 8.68 11.71
N MET A 167 -9.04 7.67 11.57
CA MET A 167 -9.06 6.79 10.40
C MET A 167 -10.33 5.91 10.41
N SER A 168 -10.64 5.25 9.30
CA SER A 168 -11.71 4.24 9.26
C SER A 168 -11.28 2.97 10.00
N SER A 169 -12.23 2.10 10.30
CA SER A 169 -12.00 0.87 11.06
C SER A 169 -11.14 -0.18 10.36
N ILE A 170 -10.86 0.01 9.07
CA ILE A 170 -9.95 -0.81 8.25
C ILE A 170 -9.07 0.11 7.41
N THR A 171 -7.75 0.02 7.59
CA THR A 171 -6.77 0.88 6.93
C THR A 171 -5.94 0.04 5.96
N ILE A 172 -5.92 0.42 4.68
CA ILE A 172 -5.26 -0.32 3.60
C ILE A 172 -4.32 0.58 2.79
N ALA A 173 -4.79 1.78 2.42
CA ALA A 173 -4.06 2.67 1.53
C ALA A 173 -2.68 3.04 2.06
N THR A 174 -1.69 3.02 1.18
CA THR A 174 -0.31 3.42 1.48
C THR A 174 -0.21 4.94 1.55
N PRO A 175 0.45 5.50 2.59
CA PRO A 175 0.77 6.93 2.66
C PRO A 175 1.76 7.36 1.56
N TYR A 176 1.75 8.64 1.24
CA TYR A 176 2.76 9.26 0.39
C TYR A 176 2.94 10.75 0.75
N ALA A 177 4.04 11.35 0.33
CA ALA A 177 4.31 12.76 0.56
C ALA A 177 4.56 13.51 -0.75
N HIS A 178 4.14 14.76 -0.81
CA HIS A 178 4.40 15.67 -1.91
C HIS A 178 4.33 17.12 -1.43
N ASP A 179 5.22 17.97 -1.96
CA ASP A 179 5.26 19.41 -1.67
C ASP A 179 5.27 19.72 -0.15
N GLY A 180 6.00 18.89 0.63
CA GLY A 180 6.12 19.05 2.07
C GLY A 180 4.90 18.59 2.88
N LEU A 181 3.85 18.05 2.27
CA LEU A 181 2.70 17.48 2.94
C LEU A 181 2.73 15.96 2.86
N LEU A 182 2.33 15.31 3.94
CA LEU A 182 2.08 13.87 4.00
C LEU A 182 0.57 13.61 3.82
N TYR A 183 0.22 12.68 2.91
CA TYR A 183 -1.16 12.32 2.64
C TYR A 183 -1.47 10.91 3.17
N LEU A 184 -2.60 10.80 3.86
CA LEU A 184 -3.08 9.57 4.50
C LEU A 184 -4.56 9.38 4.19
N SER A 185 -4.97 8.19 3.81
CA SER A 185 -6.37 7.89 3.51
C SER A 185 -6.81 6.55 4.07
N SER A 186 -8.11 6.45 4.42
CA SER A 186 -8.71 5.22 4.88
C SER A 186 -10.22 5.27 4.67
N GLY A 187 -10.77 4.37 3.86
CA GLY A 187 -12.15 4.49 3.37
C GLY A 187 -12.98 3.22 3.45
N TYR A 188 -12.94 2.46 4.56
CA TYR A 188 -13.74 1.26 4.69
C TYR A 188 -15.24 1.52 4.42
N VAL A 189 -15.81 0.69 3.56
CA VAL A 189 -17.19 0.87 3.06
C VAL A 189 -18.26 0.74 4.13
N GLY A 190 -17.97 0.04 5.23
CA GLY A 190 -18.87 -0.10 6.38
C GLY A 190 -18.91 1.12 7.30
N ASP A 191 -17.99 2.09 7.13
CA ASP A 191 -17.89 3.25 7.99
C ASP A 191 -18.54 4.49 7.36
N SER A 192 -19.11 5.33 8.21
CA SER A 192 -19.65 6.64 7.81
C SER A 192 -18.57 7.67 7.49
N LYS A 193 -17.37 7.49 8.08
CA LYS A 193 -16.20 8.34 7.88
C LYS A 193 -15.20 7.61 6.99
N ARG A 194 -14.79 8.28 5.91
CA ARG A 194 -13.77 7.82 4.96
C ARG A 194 -12.77 8.95 4.73
N PRO A 195 -11.89 9.18 5.73
CA PRO A 195 -11.07 10.36 5.75
C PRO A 195 -9.87 10.30 4.82
N LEU A 196 -9.54 11.45 4.26
CA LEU A 196 -8.26 11.76 3.66
C LEU A 196 -7.69 12.97 4.39
N TYR A 197 -6.42 12.87 4.80
CA TYR A 197 -5.70 13.90 5.56
C TYR A 197 -4.49 14.38 4.79
N ALA A 198 -4.14 15.66 4.98
CA ALA A 198 -2.82 16.21 4.66
C ALA A 198 -2.17 16.75 5.93
N ILE A 199 -0.93 16.32 6.21
CA ILE A 199 -0.22 16.62 7.46
C ILE A 199 1.03 17.43 7.15
N ARG A 200 1.28 18.48 7.95
CA ARG A 200 2.48 19.31 7.89
C ARG A 200 3.63 18.63 8.64
N PRO A 201 4.89 18.87 8.24
CA PRO A 201 6.05 18.41 9.00
C PRO A 201 6.15 19.10 10.36
N GLY A 202 6.84 18.45 11.31
CA GLY A 202 7.07 19.00 12.64
C GLY A 202 5.99 18.65 13.67
N ALA A 203 5.02 17.80 13.32
CA ALA A 203 4.00 17.32 14.24
C ALA A 203 4.61 16.62 15.48
N LYS A 204 3.95 16.77 16.64
CA LYS A 204 4.37 16.18 17.92
C LYS A 204 3.16 15.90 18.81
N GLY A 205 3.23 14.82 19.59
CA GLY A 205 2.16 14.43 20.51
C GLY A 205 0.87 14.00 19.81
N ASP A 206 -0.27 14.22 20.43
CA ASP A 206 -1.59 13.92 19.83
C ASP A 206 -2.04 15.10 18.97
N ILE A 207 -2.14 14.88 17.67
CA ILE A 207 -2.57 15.88 16.69
C ILE A 207 -4.00 15.67 16.19
N SER A 208 -4.80 14.87 16.89
CA SER A 208 -6.19 14.59 16.51
C SER A 208 -7.02 15.85 16.35
N VAL A 209 -7.89 15.87 15.34
CA VAL A 209 -8.94 16.90 15.21
C VAL A 209 -10.27 16.34 15.71
N THR A 210 -11.09 17.21 16.26
CA THR A 210 -12.45 16.86 16.65
C THR A 210 -13.34 16.67 15.41
N SER A 211 -14.54 16.07 15.58
CA SER A 211 -15.46 15.84 14.46
C SER A 211 -16.00 17.14 13.80
N LYS A 212 -15.79 18.29 14.42
CA LYS A 212 -16.21 19.60 13.91
C LYS A 212 -15.08 20.37 13.20
N GLU A 213 -13.84 19.90 13.37
CA GLU A 213 -12.65 20.55 12.83
C GLU A 213 -12.11 19.78 11.64
N THR A 214 -11.61 20.49 10.65
CA THR A 214 -10.99 19.90 9.45
C THR A 214 -9.49 20.20 9.37
N SER A 215 -8.94 20.97 10.30
CA SER A 215 -7.52 21.36 10.33
C SER A 215 -7.11 21.79 11.74
N ASN A 216 -5.79 21.78 11.99
CA ASN A 216 -5.13 22.37 13.14
C ASN A 216 -3.70 22.77 12.74
N ASP A 217 -2.81 23.07 13.70
CA ASP A 217 -1.43 23.45 13.40
C ASP A 217 -0.68 22.44 12.54
N PHE A 218 -0.95 21.14 12.71
CA PHE A 218 -0.26 20.04 12.02
C PHE A 218 -1.09 19.36 10.93
N ILE A 219 -2.41 19.26 11.10
CA ILE A 219 -3.31 18.80 10.05
C ILE A 219 -3.65 19.98 9.16
N ALA A 220 -3.09 20.00 7.93
CA ALA A 220 -3.33 21.06 6.96
C ALA A 220 -4.80 21.12 6.56
N TRP A 221 -5.38 19.97 6.32
CA TRP A 221 -6.79 19.75 6.05
C TRP A 221 -7.16 18.27 6.22
N SER A 222 -8.45 18.02 6.43
CA SER A 222 -9.04 16.69 6.38
C SER A 222 -10.37 16.73 5.60
N ASN A 223 -10.61 15.68 4.80
CA ASN A 223 -11.87 15.48 4.10
C ASN A 223 -12.45 14.11 4.53
N TRP A 224 -13.51 14.13 5.30
CA TRP A 224 -14.10 12.97 5.99
C TRP A 224 -14.87 12.00 5.09
N LYS A 225 -14.99 12.27 3.78
CA LYS A 225 -15.83 11.49 2.84
C LYS A 225 -15.11 11.15 1.54
N ALA A 226 -13.82 11.46 1.43
CA ALA A 226 -13.11 11.39 0.16
C ALA A 226 -12.38 10.06 -0.09
N ALA A 227 -11.93 9.36 0.97
CA ALA A 227 -11.02 8.24 0.82
C ALA A 227 -11.64 7.00 0.14
N PRO A 228 -10.87 6.30 -0.70
CA PRO A 228 -11.23 4.98 -1.22
C PRO A 228 -11.01 3.90 -0.15
N TYR A 229 -11.53 2.69 -0.39
CA TYR A 229 -11.34 1.56 0.52
C TYR A 229 -10.02 0.83 0.25
N ASN A 230 -9.91 0.12 -0.88
CA ASN A 230 -8.71 -0.66 -1.22
C ASN A 230 -7.64 0.19 -1.93
N PRO A 231 -7.96 0.97 -2.98
CA PRO A 231 -6.94 1.70 -3.70
C PRO A 231 -6.28 2.78 -2.85
N SER A 232 -5.00 3.01 -3.04
CA SER A 232 -4.34 4.24 -2.59
C SER A 232 -4.72 5.39 -3.50
N THR A 233 -4.74 6.62 -2.98
CA THR A 233 -4.93 7.80 -3.81
C THR A 233 -3.68 8.11 -4.61
N LEU A 234 -3.82 8.75 -5.76
CA LEU A 234 -2.72 9.11 -6.66
C LEU A 234 -2.61 10.63 -6.76
N LEU A 235 -1.44 11.18 -6.46
CA LEU A 235 -1.15 12.59 -6.75
C LEU A 235 -0.42 12.69 -8.10
N TYR A 236 -1.01 13.45 -9.01
CA TYR A 236 -0.44 13.69 -10.34
C TYR A 236 -0.86 15.05 -10.89
N ARG A 237 0.09 15.85 -11.39
CA ARG A 237 -0.15 17.20 -11.95
C ARG A 237 -1.01 18.08 -11.04
N ASP A 238 -0.59 18.23 -9.78
CA ASP A 238 -1.26 19.05 -8.76
C ASP A 238 -2.72 18.68 -8.49
N GLN A 239 -3.08 17.42 -8.65
CA GLN A 239 -4.39 16.88 -8.30
C GLN A 239 -4.27 15.53 -7.61
N ILE A 240 -5.09 15.29 -6.60
CA ILE A 240 -5.26 13.99 -5.97
C ILE A 240 -6.41 13.26 -6.67
N TYR A 241 -6.10 12.17 -7.36
CA TYR A 241 -7.09 11.28 -7.96
C TYR A 241 -7.51 10.22 -6.95
N VAL A 242 -8.81 10.12 -6.74
CA VAL A 242 -9.43 9.19 -5.81
C VAL A 242 -10.28 8.20 -6.60
N LEU A 243 -9.79 6.98 -6.73
CA LEU A 243 -10.51 5.86 -7.34
C LEU A 243 -11.22 5.09 -6.24
N LEU A 244 -12.54 5.17 -6.22
CA LEU A 244 -13.34 4.40 -5.26
C LEU A 244 -13.47 2.94 -5.74
N ASP A 245 -13.49 2.03 -4.81
CA ASP A 245 -13.62 0.57 -4.99
C ASP A 245 -14.82 0.14 -5.86
N ARG A 246 -15.85 0.98 -5.98
CA ARG A 246 -17.02 0.75 -6.83
C ARG A 246 -16.97 1.44 -8.20
N GLY A 247 -15.79 1.86 -8.65
CA GLY A 247 -15.59 2.43 -9.99
C GLY A 247 -16.07 3.86 -10.15
N TYR A 248 -15.82 4.71 -9.18
CA TYR A 248 -15.99 6.14 -9.31
C TYR A 248 -14.63 6.82 -9.18
N LEU A 249 -14.34 7.72 -10.10
CA LEU A 249 -13.17 8.59 -10.08
C LEU A 249 -13.58 10.00 -9.69
N SER A 250 -12.84 10.62 -8.80
CA SER A 250 -12.97 12.04 -8.42
C SER A 250 -11.59 12.64 -8.20
N THR A 251 -11.51 13.98 -8.13
CA THR A 251 -10.25 14.66 -7.85
C THR A 251 -10.40 15.74 -6.80
N LEU A 252 -9.31 15.93 -6.04
CA LEU A 252 -9.20 16.93 -4.99
C LEU A 252 -7.99 17.81 -5.24
N ASN A 253 -8.08 19.05 -4.74
CA ASN A 253 -6.95 19.95 -4.64
C ASN A 253 -6.02 19.46 -3.51
N PRO A 254 -4.73 19.19 -3.75
CA PRO A 254 -3.82 18.67 -2.72
C PRO A 254 -3.54 19.66 -1.58
N LYS A 255 -3.62 20.97 -1.83
CA LYS A 255 -3.34 22.02 -0.83
C LYS A 255 -4.50 22.27 0.12
N THR A 256 -5.74 22.01 -0.33
CA THR A 256 -6.96 22.40 0.41
C THR A 256 -7.90 21.23 0.71
N GLY A 257 -7.74 20.08 0.06
CA GLY A 257 -8.66 18.95 0.16
C GLY A 257 -10.04 19.18 -0.47
N THR A 258 -10.23 20.31 -1.17
CA THR A 258 -11.50 20.64 -1.85
C THR A 258 -11.66 19.85 -3.14
N THR A 259 -12.89 19.45 -3.45
CA THR A 259 -13.19 18.71 -4.68
C THR A 259 -13.03 19.61 -5.90
N ILE A 260 -12.25 19.13 -6.90
CA ILE A 260 -12.11 19.78 -8.20
C ILE A 260 -13.24 19.29 -9.14
N TYR A 261 -13.38 17.95 -9.30
CA TYR A 261 -14.58 17.37 -9.87
C TYR A 261 -15.06 16.19 -9.00
N GLY A 262 -16.38 16.06 -8.89
CA GLY A 262 -17.02 15.03 -8.10
C GLY A 262 -16.96 13.65 -8.75
N LYS A 263 -17.64 12.69 -8.13
CA LYS A 263 -17.65 11.28 -8.55
C LYS A 263 -18.14 11.12 -9.98
N GLN A 264 -17.29 10.57 -10.84
CA GLN A 264 -17.59 10.19 -12.23
C GLN A 264 -17.54 8.68 -12.36
N ARG A 265 -18.57 8.07 -12.93
CA ARG A 265 -18.65 6.63 -13.10
C ARG A 265 -17.71 6.14 -14.20
N LEU A 266 -16.85 5.17 -13.88
CA LEU A 266 -16.06 4.42 -14.86
C LEU A 266 -16.89 3.26 -15.43
N PRO A 267 -16.83 2.99 -16.73
CA PRO A 267 -17.56 1.86 -17.32
C PRO A 267 -16.88 0.51 -16.99
N GLY A 268 -17.62 -0.57 -17.26
CA GLY A 268 -17.13 -1.93 -17.22
C GLY A 268 -17.37 -2.63 -15.89
N SER A 269 -16.60 -2.35 -14.87
CA SER A 269 -16.63 -3.09 -13.60
C SER A 269 -17.20 -2.32 -12.44
N THR A 270 -17.59 -3.05 -11.39
CA THR A 270 -17.94 -2.52 -10.07
C THR A 270 -16.89 -2.84 -8.99
N GLY A 271 -15.76 -3.48 -9.36
CA GLY A 271 -14.68 -3.86 -8.47
C GLY A 271 -13.35 -3.21 -8.87
N PHE A 272 -12.77 -2.40 -7.97
CA PHE A 272 -11.45 -1.79 -8.15
C PHE A 272 -10.65 -1.96 -6.85
N SER A 273 -9.67 -2.86 -6.87
CA SER A 273 -8.73 -3.07 -5.76
C SER A 273 -7.37 -2.45 -6.04
N ALA A 274 -6.93 -2.45 -7.30
CA ALA A 274 -5.68 -1.82 -7.73
C ALA A 274 -5.73 -0.31 -7.56
N SER A 275 -4.61 0.28 -7.14
CA SER A 275 -4.45 1.74 -7.11
C SER A 275 -4.33 2.30 -8.53
N PRO A 276 -4.84 3.51 -8.81
CA PRO A 276 -4.65 4.17 -10.10
C PRO A 276 -3.17 4.53 -10.29
N TRP A 277 -2.73 4.58 -11.54
CA TRP A 277 -1.40 5.09 -11.89
C TRP A 277 -1.49 6.12 -13.02
N ALA A 278 -0.42 6.88 -13.21
CA ALA A 278 -0.39 7.94 -14.22
C ALA A 278 0.82 7.82 -15.14
N TYR A 279 0.61 8.10 -16.40
CA TYR A 279 1.65 8.18 -17.41
C TYR A 279 1.24 9.11 -18.56
N HIS A 280 2.17 9.97 -19.01
CA HIS A 280 1.96 10.89 -20.15
C HIS A 280 0.62 11.66 -20.15
N GLY A 281 0.25 12.25 -19.01
CA GLY A 281 -0.97 13.06 -18.92
C GLY A 281 -2.26 12.25 -18.86
N LYS A 282 -2.16 10.96 -18.59
CA LYS A 282 -3.30 10.06 -18.44
C LYS A 282 -3.32 9.40 -17.07
N ILE A 283 -4.51 9.07 -16.61
CA ILE A 283 -4.79 8.30 -15.40
C ILE A 283 -5.35 6.95 -15.84
N PHE A 284 -4.81 5.90 -15.30
CA PHE A 284 -5.19 4.53 -15.60
C PHE A 284 -5.83 3.91 -14.36
N CYS A 285 -7.00 3.31 -14.53
CA CYS A 285 -7.78 2.67 -13.48
C CYS A 285 -8.04 1.22 -13.88
N PHE A 286 -7.29 0.29 -13.28
CA PHE A 286 -7.41 -1.15 -13.53
C PHE A 286 -8.47 -1.75 -12.61
N ASN A 287 -9.40 -2.50 -13.16
CA ASN A 287 -10.48 -3.14 -12.44
C ASN A 287 -10.23 -4.65 -12.22
N GLU A 288 -11.06 -5.25 -11.37
CA GLU A 288 -10.95 -6.68 -11.02
C GLU A 288 -11.28 -7.62 -12.17
N ASP A 289 -12.02 -7.14 -13.18
CA ASP A 289 -12.41 -7.94 -14.37
C ASP A 289 -11.41 -7.79 -15.54
N GLY A 290 -10.18 -7.32 -15.25
CA GLY A 290 -9.11 -7.18 -16.25
C GLY A 290 -9.21 -5.96 -17.15
N GLY A 291 -10.19 -5.06 -16.93
CA GLY A 291 -10.36 -3.83 -17.69
C GLY A 291 -9.51 -2.68 -17.16
N THR A 292 -8.99 -1.85 -18.05
CA THR A 292 -8.29 -0.60 -17.71
C THR A 292 -8.96 0.59 -18.34
N ASN A 293 -9.58 1.44 -17.52
CA ASN A 293 -10.11 2.73 -17.95
C ASN A 293 -8.99 3.76 -18.01
N VAL A 294 -8.86 4.44 -19.14
CA VAL A 294 -7.85 5.48 -19.40
C VAL A 294 -8.54 6.83 -19.43
N CYS A 295 -8.24 7.70 -18.48
CA CYS A 295 -8.81 9.04 -18.37
C CYS A 295 -7.74 10.09 -18.65
N GLU A 296 -8.14 11.25 -19.18
CA GLU A 296 -7.27 12.42 -19.27
C GLU A 296 -7.00 12.99 -17.88
N ALA A 297 -5.74 13.31 -17.58
CA ALA A 297 -5.41 14.01 -16.36
C ALA A 297 -5.75 15.49 -16.49
N GLY A 298 -6.62 16.02 -15.62
CA GLY A 298 -7.06 17.41 -15.73
C GLY A 298 -8.17 17.78 -14.74
N LYS A 299 -8.62 19.03 -14.84
CA LYS A 299 -9.63 19.62 -13.95
C LYS A 299 -11.07 19.17 -14.25
N SER A 300 -11.29 18.47 -15.34
CA SER A 300 -12.58 17.88 -15.74
C SER A 300 -12.41 16.41 -16.06
N PHE A 301 -13.44 15.62 -15.84
CA PHE A 301 -13.44 14.21 -16.19
C PHE A 301 -13.58 14.01 -17.69
N LYS A 302 -12.68 13.21 -18.29
CA LYS A 302 -12.79 12.75 -19.67
C LYS A 302 -12.23 11.34 -19.77
N LEU A 303 -13.09 10.38 -20.06
CA LEU A 303 -12.70 9.03 -20.42
C LEU A 303 -12.19 9.04 -21.86
N LEU A 304 -10.98 8.53 -22.06
CA LEU A 304 -10.34 8.46 -23.38
C LEU A 304 -10.53 7.10 -24.03
N HIS A 305 -10.35 6.04 -23.23
CA HIS A 305 -10.32 4.67 -23.73
C HIS A 305 -10.58 3.65 -22.64
N THR A 306 -10.96 2.44 -23.01
CA THR A 306 -11.02 1.27 -22.13
C THR A 306 -10.31 0.11 -22.83
N ASN A 307 -9.30 -0.47 -22.17
CA ASN A 307 -8.61 -1.67 -22.63
C ASN A 307 -9.10 -2.87 -21.81
N GLN A 308 -9.12 -4.05 -22.41
CA GLN A 308 -9.50 -5.29 -21.75
C GLN A 308 -8.39 -6.33 -21.94
N LEU A 309 -8.02 -6.99 -20.83
CA LEU A 309 -7.22 -8.22 -20.81
C LEU A 309 -8.13 -9.43 -21.04
N ALA A 310 -7.61 -10.64 -20.86
CA ALA A 310 -8.42 -11.86 -20.94
C ALA A 310 -9.58 -11.82 -19.93
N GLU A 311 -10.79 -12.21 -20.35
CA GLU A 311 -12.03 -12.09 -19.56
C GLU A 311 -12.09 -12.99 -18.34
N ASP A 312 -11.29 -14.07 -18.30
CA ASP A 312 -11.25 -15.08 -17.25
C ASP A 312 -10.17 -14.80 -16.17
N ASP A 313 -9.58 -13.60 -16.16
CA ASP A 313 -8.40 -13.32 -15.35
C ASP A 313 -8.58 -12.12 -14.42
N MET A 314 -8.69 -12.39 -13.14
CA MET A 314 -8.95 -11.37 -12.12
C MET A 314 -7.71 -10.55 -11.80
N GLY A 315 -7.84 -9.22 -11.90
CA GLY A 315 -6.80 -8.24 -11.62
C GLY A 315 -7.01 -7.50 -10.31
N MET A 316 -6.06 -7.62 -9.38
CA MET A 316 -6.12 -6.92 -8.09
C MET A 316 -4.83 -6.13 -7.78
N ALA A 317 -3.71 -6.56 -8.33
CA ALA A 317 -2.43 -5.90 -8.11
C ALA A 317 -2.35 -4.59 -8.88
N THR A 318 -1.78 -3.56 -8.26
CA THR A 318 -1.46 -2.31 -8.96
C THR A 318 -0.38 -2.59 -10.01
N PRO A 319 -0.60 -2.24 -11.27
CA PRO A 319 0.40 -2.39 -12.33
C PRO A 319 1.68 -1.60 -12.04
N ALA A 320 2.81 -2.13 -12.47
CA ALA A 320 4.13 -1.53 -12.28
C ALA A 320 4.75 -1.09 -13.61
N ILE A 321 5.47 0.02 -13.59
CA ILE A 321 6.25 0.50 -14.74
C ILE A 321 7.72 0.21 -14.49
N ALA A 322 8.35 -0.58 -15.37
CA ALA A 322 9.76 -0.91 -15.33
C ALA A 322 10.42 -0.51 -16.66
N GLY A 323 11.12 0.62 -16.66
CA GLY A 323 11.67 1.19 -17.89
C GLY A 323 10.57 1.53 -18.92
N LYS A 324 10.55 0.82 -20.04
CA LYS A 324 9.52 0.96 -21.11
C LYS A 324 8.41 -0.07 -21.00
N ASN A 325 8.43 -0.92 -19.98
CA ASN A 325 7.49 -2.02 -19.81
C ASN A 325 6.41 -1.65 -18.77
N LEU A 326 5.16 -1.98 -19.08
CA LEU A 326 4.05 -1.99 -18.15
C LEU A 326 3.81 -3.45 -17.75
N LEU A 327 3.99 -3.76 -16.47
CA LEU A 327 3.78 -5.07 -15.89
C LEU A 327 2.42 -5.12 -15.20
N ILE A 328 1.59 -6.07 -15.58
CA ILE A 328 0.28 -6.31 -14.97
C ILE A 328 0.25 -7.74 -14.46
N ARG A 329 0.09 -7.92 -13.14
CA ARG A 329 -0.10 -9.22 -12.53
C ARG A 329 -1.58 -9.44 -12.25
N THR A 330 -2.07 -10.58 -12.70
CA THR A 330 -3.44 -11.06 -12.47
C THR A 330 -3.40 -12.36 -11.63
N SER A 331 -4.55 -12.98 -11.42
CA SER A 331 -4.64 -14.25 -10.69
C SER A 331 -3.93 -15.41 -11.41
N ALA A 332 -3.90 -15.38 -12.74
CA ALA A 332 -3.36 -16.48 -13.56
C ALA A 332 -2.10 -16.10 -14.35
N ARG A 333 -1.84 -14.81 -14.62
CA ARG A 333 -0.82 -14.36 -15.59
C ARG A 333 -0.01 -13.16 -15.10
N ILE A 334 1.15 -12.98 -15.71
CA ILE A 334 1.90 -11.73 -15.70
C ILE A 334 1.98 -11.26 -17.15
N TYR A 335 1.48 -10.07 -17.41
CA TYR A 335 1.58 -9.41 -18.70
C TYR A 335 2.73 -8.41 -18.68
N CYS A 336 3.54 -8.42 -19.72
CA CYS A 336 4.55 -7.40 -19.99
C CYS A 336 4.13 -6.67 -21.29
N ILE A 337 3.63 -5.45 -21.16
CA ILE A 337 3.16 -4.63 -22.28
C ILE A 337 4.22 -3.59 -22.58
N ARG A 338 4.71 -3.58 -23.80
CA ARG A 338 5.71 -2.62 -24.30
C ARG A 338 5.36 -2.16 -25.72
N LYS A 339 5.93 -1.04 -26.08
CA LYS A 339 5.78 -0.46 -27.41
C LYS A 339 6.78 -1.06 -28.39
#